data_7faef78e4bb11059800e6e37720dec5b
#
_entry.id   7faef78e4bb11059800e6e37720dec5b
#
_cell.length_a   1.000
_cell.length_b   1.000
_cell.length_c   1.000
_cell.angle_alpha   90.00
_cell.angle_beta   90.00
_cell.angle_gamma   90.00
#
_symmetry.space_group_name_H-M   'P 1'
#
loop_
_entity.id
_entity.type
_entity.pdbx_description
1 polymer ?
#
loop_
_entity_poly.entity_id
_entity_poly.type
_entity_poly.pdbx_seq_one_letter_code
_entity_poly.pdbx_strand_id
1 'polypeptide(L)'
;MKFKLEHSLQTTILGFTISGLLIVVFALMVMNFQVVRDGFNQLAGLLLPFIVGFALAFLMSPFQNIIEKNLLKNVKLTRKFKRIISTSLSLIFTLSVLIGLFVIVTPQLISSINTLIEQIPSYIDSTSTALNQLINQLNIEQEASAFLQDVSDDILQSINQLGRDVLPSILSMSINLLTILFRFVVGIIIAVYMLLEKERFINQVSKLTLALFSKEDATLIFRISNLANDKFNKFIYGKTIDSLIVGVISFIVMSFLQWPYALLISVIIGITNMIPVFGPFIGAVPGFLILFIVSPTTALWFILFIVILQQIDGNIIGPKILGDSLGLPTLWIMFAIIAGGGLFGIIGMFLGVPIFAVIYVIVKETVLFKLKDKGIE
;
A
#
# COMPACT_ATOMS: atom_id res chain seq x y z
N MET A 1 -11.36 -57.80 29.28
CA MET A 1 -9.90 -57.51 29.24
C MET A 1 -9.74 -55.97 28.95
N LYS A 2 -9.38 -55.17 29.97
CA LYS A 2 -9.07 -53.76 29.75
C LYS A 2 -7.57 -53.64 29.48
N PHE A 3 -7.18 -53.46 28.23
CA PHE A 3 -5.81 -53.12 27.89
C PHE A 3 -5.52 -51.70 28.42
N LYS A 4 -4.82 -51.61 29.57
CA LYS A 4 -4.16 -50.38 29.99
C LYS A 4 -2.86 -50.26 29.18
N LEU A 5 -2.92 -49.53 28.09
CA LEU A 5 -1.67 -49.13 27.41
C LEU A 5 -0.86 -48.23 28.36
N GLU A 6 0.43 -48.50 28.50
CA GLU A 6 1.36 -47.63 29.24
C GLU A 6 1.29 -46.19 28.70
N HIS A 7 1.35 -45.20 29.59
CA HIS A 7 1.21 -43.79 29.23
C HIS A 7 2.23 -43.34 28.16
N SER A 8 3.42 -43.92 28.09
CA SER A 8 4.43 -43.71 27.10
C SER A 8 4.04 -44.23 25.70
N LEU A 9 3.35 -45.36 25.65
CA LEU A 9 2.90 -45.96 24.40
C LEU A 9 1.72 -45.18 23.81
N GLN A 10 0.80 -44.67 24.67
CA GLN A 10 -0.31 -43.81 24.24
C GLN A 10 0.19 -42.49 23.64
N THR A 11 1.16 -41.83 24.27
CA THR A 11 1.75 -40.58 23.74
C THR A 11 2.48 -40.80 22.44
N THR A 12 3.18 -41.91 22.27
CA THR A 12 3.90 -42.28 21.04
C THR A 12 2.92 -42.58 19.90
N ILE A 13 1.86 -43.37 20.15
CA ILE A 13 0.83 -43.67 19.16
C ILE A 13 0.09 -42.37 18.76
N LEU A 14 -0.24 -41.52 19.73
CA LEU A 14 -0.89 -40.22 19.45
C LEU A 14 0.03 -39.30 18.61
N GLY A 15 1.31 -39.30 18.90
CA GLY A 15 2.32 -38.58 18.11
C GLY A 15 2.40 -39.05 16.66
N PHE A 16 2.45 -40.36 16.42
CA PHE A 16 2.47 -40.94 15.08
C PHE A 16 1.16 -40.72 14.33
N THR A 17 0.00 -40.83 15.00
CA THR A 17 -1.29 -40.58 14.36
C THR A 17 -1.48 -39.11 13.98
N ILE A 18 -1.08 -38.16 14.83
CA ILE A 18 -1.10 -36.73 14.54
C ILE A 18 -0.13 -36.41 13.39
N SER A 19 1.09 -36.96 13.41
CA SER A 19 2.07 -36.73 12.34
C SER A 19 1.59 -37.31 11.00
N GLY A 20 1.01 -38.51 11.00
CA GLY A 20 0.42 -39.12 9.80
C GLY A 20 -0.75 -38.30 9.25
N LEU A 21 -1.62 -37.81 10.12
CA LEU A 21 -2.75 -36.96 9.76
C LEU A 21 -2.30 -35.62 9.18
N LEU A 22 -1.25 -34.98 9.75
CA LEU A 22 -0.63 -33.77 9.23
C LEU A 22 -0.03 -33.98 7.85
N ILE A 23 0.65 -35.10 7.61
CA ILE A 23 1.22 -35.44 6.30
C ILE A 23 0.10 -35.63 5.26
N VAL A 24 -0.98 -36.35 5.61
CA VAL A 24 -2.13 -36.55 4.71
C VAL A 24 -2.81 -35.21 4.40
N VAL A 25 -3.05 -34.36 5.40
CA VAL A 25 -3.64 -33.03 5.21
C VAL A 25 -2.75 -32.17 4.31
N PHE A 26 -1.43 -32.19 4.53
CA PHE A 26 -0.46 -31.46 3.71
C PHE A 26 -0.47 -31.99 2.27
N ALA A 27 -0.45 -33.30 2.06
CA ALA A 27 -0.53 -33.91 0.75
C ALA A 27 -1.84 -33.54 0.01
N LEU A 28 -2.97 -33.58 0.70
CA LEU A 28 -4.27 -33.15 0.14
C LEU A 28 -4.29 -31.66 -0.21
N MET A 29 -3.67 -30.80 0.61
CA MET A 29 -3.52 -29.36 0.29
C MET A 29 -2.66 -29.14 -0.96
N VAL A 30 -1.57 -29.88 -1.11
CA VAL A 30 -0.71 -29.78 -2.30
C VAL A 30 -1.41 -30.33 -3.54
N MET A 31 -2.08 -31.46 -3.43
CA MET A 31 -2.83 -32.07 -4.55
C MET A 31 -4.02 -31.21 -5.00
N ASN A 32 -4.68 -30.52 -4.07
CA ASN A 32 -5.83 -29.65 -4.36
C ASN A 32 -5.49 -28.17 -4.16
N PHE A 33 -4.30 -27.76 -4.59
CA PHE A 33 -3.81 -26.39 -4.39
C PHE A 33 -4.77 -25.31 -4.91
N GLN A 34 -5.45 -25.58 -6.01
CA GLN A 34 -6.47 -24.65 -6.56
C GLN A 34 -7.63 -24.45 -5.58
N VAL A 35 -8.18 -25.53 -5.01
CA VAL A 35 -9.29 -25.45 -4.04
C VAL A 35 -8.86 -24.70 -2.79
N VAL A 36 -7.65 -24.95 -2.29
CA VAL A 36 -7.07 -24.22 -1.14
C VAL A 36 -6.90 -22.74 -1.47
N ARG A 37 -6.37 -22.42 -2.64
CA ARG A 37 -6.20 -21.05 -3.14
C ARG A 37 -7.54 -20.32 -3.26
N ASP A 38 -8.55 -20.98 -3.85
CA ASP A 38 -9.87 -20.38 -4.02
C ASP A 38 -10.58 -20.16 -2.68
N GLY A 39 -10.46 -21.12 -1.76
CA GLY A 39 -10.92 -20.95 -0.38
C GLY A 39 -10.24 -19.79 0.34
N PHE A 40 -8.93 -19.64 0.14
CA PHE A 40 -8.16 -18.51 0.71
C PHE A 40 -8.60 -17.17 0.10
N ASN A 41 -8.82 -17.13 -1.21
CA ASN A 41 -9.31 -15.93 -1.91
C ASN A 41 -10.73 -15.54 -1.46
N GLN A 42 -11.61 -16.54 -1.24
CA GLN A 42 -12.94 -16.28 -0.70
C GLN A 42 -12.87 -15.73 0.73
N LEU A 43 -12.06 -16.32 1.61
CA LEU A 43 -11.84 -15.81 2.96
C LEU A 43 -11.24 -14.39 2.95
N ALA A 44 -10.25 -14.14 2.10
CA ALA A 44 -9.68 -12.82 1.92
C ALA A 44 -10.74 -11.80 1.46
N GLY A 45 -11.63 -12.20 0.54
CA GLY A 45 -12.75 -11.38 0.08
C GLY A 45 -13.75 -11.04 1.20
N LEU A 46 -14.04 -11.99 2.10
CA LEU A 46 -14.89 -11.78 3.27
C LEU A 46 -14.23 -10.87 4.33
N LEU A 47 -12.90 -10.95 4.46
CA LEU A 47 -12.15 -10.14 5.40
C LEU A 47 -11.83 -8.72 4.87
N LEU A 48 -11.96 -8.49 3.56
CA LEU A 48 -11.63 -7.21 2.95
C LEU A 48 -12.34 -6.01 3.59
N PRO A 49 -13.66 -6.02 3.92
CA PRO A 49 -14.31 -4.92 4.63
C PRO A 49 -13.71 -4.67 6.03
N PHE A 50 -13.24 -5.71 6.72
CA PHE A 50 -12.55 -5.57 8.00
C PHE A 50 -11.19 -4.93 7.85
N ILE A 51 -10.44 -5.29 6.80
CA ILE A 51 -9.13 -4.68 6.48
C ILE A 51 -9.33 -3.20 6.14
N VAL A 52 -10.33 -2.88 5.30
CA VAL A 52 -10.69 -1.48 4.98
C VAL A 52 -11.12 -0.72 6.23
N GLY A 53 -11.97 -1.33 7.08
CA GLY A 53 -12.42 -0.75 8.34
C GLY A 53 -11.26 -0.49 9.30
N PHE A 54 -10.32 -1.43 9.41
CA PHE A 54 -9.11 -1.27 10.20
C PHE A 54 -8.24 -0.12 9.69
N ALA A 55 -8.02 -0.05 8.38
CA ALA A 55 -7.25 1.03 7.74
C ALA A 55 -7.91 2.40 7.98
N LEU A 56 -9.23 2.51 7.81
CA LEU A 56 -9.98 3.73 8.10
C LEU A 56 -9.92 4.10 9.58
N ALA A 57 -10.13 3.14 10.50
CA ALA A 57 -10.02 3.37 11.94
C ALA A 57 -8.61 3.86 12.30
N PHE A 58 -7.60 3.31 11.65
CA PHE A 58 -6.21 3.70 11.83
C PHE A 58 -5.96 5.14 11.36
N LEU A 59 -6.46 5.51 10.17
CA LEU A 59 -6.39 6.89 9.64
C LEU A 59 -7.15 7.89 10.51
N MET A 60 -8.30 7.49 11.06
CA MET A 60 -9.14 8.34 11.92
C MET A 60 -8.59 8.50 13.34
N SER A 61 -7.87 7.49 13.86
CA SER A 61 -7.40 7.42 15.25
C SER A 61 -6.66 8.68 15.73
N PRO A 62 -5.75 9.29 14.94
CA PRO A 62 -5.05 10.50 15.37
C PRO A 62 -5.93 11.74 15.47
N PHE A 63 -6.84 11.91 14.49
CA PHE A 63 -7.81 13.00 14.54
C PHE A 63 -8.73 12.84 15.75
N GLN A 64 -9.20 11.61 16.00
CA GLN A 64 -9.94 11.27 17.22
C GLN A 64 -9.16 11.63 18.48
N ASN A 65 -7.89 11.25 18.56
CA ASN A 65 -7.04 11.55 19.71
C ASN A 65 -6.82 13.06 19.93
N ILE A 66 -6.62 13.81 18.84
CA ILE A 66 -6.49 15.27 18.90
C ILE A 66 -7.77 15.90 19.41
N ILE A 67 -8.94 15.49 18.90
CA ILE A 67 -10.24 15.99 19.33
C ILE A 67 -10.50 15.64 20.79
N GLU A 68 -10.25 14.39 21.18
CA GLU A 68 -10.52 13.92 22.56
C GLU A 68 -9.61 14.57 23.57
N LYS A 69 -8.31 14.69 23.28
CA LYS A 69 -7.29 15.19 24.24
C LYS A 69 -7.18 16.71 24.25
N ASN A 70 -7.41 17.41 23.13
CA ASN A 70 -7.21 18.84 23.01
C ASN A 70 -8.55 19.61 23.05
N LEU A 71 -9.50 19.27 22.17
CA LEU A 71 -10.77 20.00 22.06
C LEU A 71 -11.75 19.64 23.21
N LEU A 72 -11.85 18.38 23.57
CA LEU A 72 -12.77 17.92 24.61
C LEU A 72 -12.15 17.80 26.00
N LYS A 73 -10.88 18.24 26.19
CA LYS A 73 -10.17 18.13 27.46
C LYS A 73 -10.96 18.78 28.61
N ASN A 74 -11.41 20.00 28.40
CA ASN A 74 -12.04 20.85 29.42
C ASN A 74 -13.58 20.70 29.49
N VAL A 75 -14.18 19.88 28.64
CA VAL A 75 -15.63 19.69 28.59
C VAL A 75 -16.02 18.67 29.65
N LYS A 76 -17.01 18.99 30.50
CA LYS A 76 -17.52 18.10 31.56
C LYS A 76 -18.49 17.05 30.96
N LEU A 77 -17.98 16.14 30.15
CA LEU A 77 -18.73 15.02 29.59
C LEU A 77 -18.17 13.70 30.09
N THR A 78 -19.02 12.66 30.15
CA THR A 78 -18.55 11.32 30.46
C THR A 78 -17.60 10.83 29.37
N ARG A 79 -16.64 9.97 29.71
CA ARG A 79 -15.63 9.43 28.79
C ARG A 79 -16.28 8.80 27.54
N LYS A 80 -17.42 8.11 27.71
CA LYS A 80 -18.18 7.50 26.62
C LYS A 80 -18.71 8.55 25.63
N PHE A 81 -19.29 9.65 26.13
CA PHE A 81 -19.78 10.74 25.28
C PHE A 81 -18.65 11.47 24.55
N LYS A 82 -17.54 11.77 25.23
CA LYS A 82 -16.34 12.35 24.58
C LYS A 82 -15.89 11.49 23.42
N ARG A 83 -15.87 10.18 23.59
CA ARG A 83 -15.44 9.23 22.57
C ARG A 83 -16.40 9.18 21.38
N ILE A 84 -17.71 9.19 21.61
CA ILE A 84 -18.71 9.25 20.54
C ILE A 84 -18.52 10.52 19.73
N ILE A 85 -18.43 11.68 20.38
CA ILE A 85 -18.25 12.97 19.69
C ILE A 85 -16.93 13.01 18.92
N SER A 86 -15.82 12.60 19.52
CA SER A 86 -14.52 12.60 18.84
C SER A 86 -14.48 11.64 17.66
N THR A 87 -15.12 10.46 17.77
CA THR A 87 -15.22 9.50 16.64
C THR A 87 -16.10 10.07 15.53
N SER A 88 -17.26 10.65 15.85
CA SER A 88 -18.15 11.24 14.85
C SER A 88 -17.49 12.43 14.13
N LEU A 89 -16.85 13.34 14.84
CA LEU A 89 -16.13 14.46 14.24
C LEU A 89 -14.95 13.99 13.37
N SER A 90 -14.20 12.98 13.84
CA SER A 90 -13.10 12.39 13.08
C SER A 90 -13.63 11.69 11.82
N LEU A 91 -14.78 11.01 11.89
CA LEU A 91 -15.44 10.39 10.74
C LEU A 91 -15.86 11.46 9.72
N ILE A 92 -16.59 12.50 10.17
CA ILE A 92 -17.03 13.60 9.29
C ILE A 92 -15.81 14.24 8.61
N PHE A 93 -14.76 14.55 9.36
CA PHE A 93 -13.54 15.14 8.82
C PHE A 93 -12.90 14.24 7.76
N THR A 94 -12.69 12.96 8.09
CA THR A 94 -12.06 11.99 7.17
C THR A 94 -12.90 11.80 5.91
N LEU A 95 -14.22 11.65 6.06
CA LEU A 95 -15.12 11.54 4.90
C LEU A 95 -15.15 12.83 4.07
N SER A 96 -15.15 14.00 4.70
CA SER A 96 -15.12 15.27 3.97
C SER A 96 -13.84 15.42 3.15
N VAL A 97 -12.68 15.00 3.70
CA VAL A 97 -11.41 15.00 2.96
C VAL A 97 -11.45 14.00 1.80
N LEU A 98 -11.91 12.77 2.04
CA LEU A 98 -11.98 11.74 1.00
C LEU A 98 -12.98 12.11 -0.10
N ILE A 99 -14.17 12.57 0.27
CA ILE A 99 -15.19 13.01 -0.70
C ILE A 99 -14.70 14.26 -1.45
N GLY A 100 -14.11 15.21 -0.76
CA GLY A 100 -13.54 16.41 -1.38
C GLY A 100 -12.45 16.06 -2.41
N LEU A 101 -11.53 15.19 -2.05
CA LEU A 101 -10.52 14.65 -2.98
C LEU A 101 -11.18 13.96 -4.18
N PHE A 102 -12.17 13.10 -3.92
CA PHE A 102 -12.86 12.37 -4.98
C PHE A 102 -13.60 13.31 -5.95
N VAL A 103 -14.34 14.29 -5.42
CA VAL A 103 -15.12 15.26 -6.21
C VAL A 103 -14.19 16.18 -7.04
N ILE A 104 -13.04 16.56 -6.50
CA ILE A 104 -12.09 17.44 -7.21
C ILE A 104 -11.28 16.65 -8.23
N VAL A 105 -10.74 15.50 -7.82
CA VAL A 105 -9.76 14.74 -8.61
C VAL A 105 -10.45 13.93 -9.72
N THR A 106 -11.58 13.27 -9.44
CA THR A 106 -12.21 12.34 -10.39
C THR A 106 -12.62 12.99 -11.70
N PRO A 107 -13.31 14.17 -11.73
CA PRO A 107 -13.68 14.81 -12.99
C PRO A 107 -12.46 15.19 -13.82
N GLN A 108 -11.41 15.68 -13.18
CA GLN A 108 -10.17 16.05 -13.87
C GLN A 108 -9.40 14.84 -14.40
N LEU A 109 -9.39 13.72 -13.66
CA LEU A 109 -8.82 12.47 -14.14
C LEU A 109 -9.57 11.95 -15.38
N ILE A 110 -10.90 11.92 -15.32
CA ILE A 110 -11.75 11.48 -16.44
C ILE A 110 -11.52 12.38 -17.66
N SER A 111 -11.53 13.70 -17.47
CA SER A 111 -11.25 14.65 -18.53
C SER A 111 -9.86 14.46 -19.13
N SER A 112 -8.83 14.30 -18.28
CA SER A 112 -7.45 14.06 -18.74
C SER A 112 -7.32 12.77 -19.54
N ILE A 113 -7.96 11.69 -19.09
CA ILE A 113 -7.96 10.39 -19.77
C ILE A 113 -8.69 10.50 -21.11
N ASN A 114 -9.86 11.13 -21.16
CA ASN A 114 -10.62 11.31 -22.39
C ASN A 114 -9.82 12.14 -23.41
N THR A 115 -9.26 13.27 -22.98
CA THR A 115 -8.42 14.12 -23.84
C THR A 115 -7.21 13.34 -24.37
N LEU A 116 -6.56 12.54 -23.52
CA LEU A 116 -5.44 11.70 -23.93
C LEU A 116 -5.88 10.70 -25.02
N ILE A 117 -6.99 10.00 -24.82
CA ILE A 117 -7.53 9.02 -25.77
C ILE A 117 -7.89 9.68 -27.11
N GLU A 118 -8.53 10.83 -27.08
CA GLU A 118 -8.92 11.59 -28.27
C GLU A 118 -7.70 12.10 -29.04
N GLN A 119 -6.62 12.45 -28.36
CA GLN A 119 -5.41 13.01 -28.97
C GLN A 119 -4.38 11.96 -29.37
N ILE A 120 -4.51 10.71 -28.93
CA ILE A 120 -3.61 9.61 -29.31
C ILE A 120 -3.39 9.56 -30.85
N PRO A 121 -4.42 9.55 -31.71
CA PRO A 121 -4.23 9.46 -33.15
C PRO A 121 -3.37 10.61 -33.70
N SER A 122 -3.62 11.86 -33.26
CA SER A 122 -2.88 13.04 -33.71
C SER A 122 -1.42 13.04 -33.25
N TYR A 123 -1.14 12.51 -32.04
CA TYR A 123 0.22 12.37 -31.53
C TYR A 123 0.99 11.29 -32.32
N ILE A 124 0.32 10.20 -32.67
CA ILE A 124 0.85 9.16 -33.54
C ILE A 124 1.27 9.74 -34.90
N ASP A 125 0.37 10.46 -35.56
CA ASP A 125 0.63 11.07 -36.86
C ASP A 125 1.78 12.09 -36.80
N SER A 126 1.80 12.90 -35.75
CA SER A 126 2.87 13.89 -35.53
C SER A 126 4.23 13.23 -35.29
N THR A 127 4.26 12.15 -34.50
CA THR A 127 5.49 11.44 -34.18
C THR A 127 6.02 10.68 -35.39
N SER A 128 5.15 10.00 -36.14
CA SER A 128 5.54 9.31 -37.37
C SER A 128 6.05 10.29 -38.45
N THR A 129 5.42 11.46 -38.55
CA THR A 129 5.88 12.53 -39.47
C THR A 129 7.25 13.07 -39.06
N ALA A 130 7.46 13.32 -37.75
CA ALA A 130 8.75 13.79 -37.23
C ALA A 130 9.86 12.74 -37.39
N LEU A 131 9.56 11.47 -37.15
CA LEU A 131 10.49 10.36 -37.40
C LEU A 131 10.87 10.26 -38.89
N ASN A 132 9.90 10.30 -39.76
CA ASN A 132 10.15 10.26 -41.22
C ASN A 132 10.97 11.47 -41.71
N GLN A 133 10.76 12.66 -41.13
CA GLN A 133 11.60 13.84 -41.43
C GLN A 133 13.05 13.66 -40.97
N LEU A 134 13.24 13.10 -39.75
CA LEU A 134 14.59 12.81 -39.22
C LEU A 134 15.32 11.75 -40.07
N ILE A 135 14.63 10.67 -40.44
CA ILE A 135 15.17 9.63 -41.33
C ILE A 135 15.64 10.24 -42.65
N ASN A 136 14.80 11.09 -43.24
CA ASN A 136 15.13 11.76 -44.51
C ASN A 136 16.27 12.79 -44.38
N GLN A 137 16.34 13.54 -43.25
CA GLN A 137 17.40 14.52 -43.00
C GLN A 137 18.76 13.89 -42.72
N LEU A 138 18.77 12.75 -42.03
CA LEU A 138 20.00 12.08 -41.64
C LEU A 138 20.57 11.14 -42.72
N ASN A 139 19.89 10.99 -43.88
CA ASN A 139 20.28 10.05 -44.95
C ASN A 139 20.58 8.63 -44.38
N ILE A 140 19.76 8.16 -43.44
CA ILE A 140 19.97 6.90 -42.76
C ILE A 140 19.79 5.75 -43.78
N GLU A 141 20.71 4.79 -43.75
CA GLU A 141 20.63 3.60 -44.60
C GLU A 141 19.30 2.85 -44.43
N GLN A 142 18.86 2.19 -45.49
CA GLN A 142 17.55 1.55 -45.60
C GLN A 142 17.24 0.56 -44.45
N GLU A 143 18.27 -0.11 -43.90
CA GLU A 143 18.13 -1.02 -42.77
C GLU A 143 17.80 -0.31 -41.46
N ALA A 144 18.40 0.86 -41.17
CA ALA A 144 18.13 1.64 -39.99
C ALA A 144 16.75 2.33 -40.07
N SER A 145 16.28 2.67 -41.28
CA SER A 145 14.94 3.21 -41.51
C SER A 145 13.85 2.14 -41.24
N ALA A 146 14.10 0.90 -41.66
CA ALA A 146 13.20 -0.23 -41.38
C ALA A 146 13.11 -0.52 -39.87
N PHE A 147 14.24 -0.53 -39.15
CA PHE A 147 14.25 -0.70 -37.70
C PHE A 147 13.47 0.39 -36.95
N LEU A 148 13.63 1.66 -37.39
CA LEU A 148 12.89 2.78 -36.79
C LEU A 148 11.38 2.70 -37.09
N GLN A 149 11.00 2.21 -38.26
CA GLN A 149 9.60 1.95 -38.59
C GLN A 149 9.03 0.82 -37.75
N ASP A 150 9.72 -0.31 -37.62
CA ASP A 150 9.29 -1.42 -36.76
C ASP A 150 9.09 -0.99 -35.28
N VAL A 151 10.04 -0.23 -34.72
CA VAL A 151 9.94 0.34 -33.37
C VAL A 151 8.76 1.31 -33.26
N SER A 152 8.53 2.13 -34.27
CA SER A 152 7.38 3.02 -34.34
C SER A 152 6.08 2.26 -34.34
N ASP A 153 5.94 1.26 -35.21
CA ASP A 153 4.73 0.42 -35.29
C ASP A 153 4.46 -0.37 -34.01
N ASP A 154 5.48 -0.88 -33.35
CA ASP A 154 5.38 -1.54 -32.03
C ASP A 154 4.89 -0.58 -30.95
N ILE A 155 5.42 0.64 -30.91
CA ILE A 155 4.97 1.69 -29.99
C ILE A 155 3.50 2.05 -30.27
N LEU A 156 3.14 2.25 -31.53
CA LEU A 156 1.79 2.57 -31.96
C LEU A 156 0.79 1.46 -31.61
N GLN A 157 1.19 0.21 -31.83
CA GLN A 157 0.40 -0.95 -31.50
C GLN A 157 0.19 -1.07 -29.97
N SER A 158 1.25 -0.80 -29.20
CA SER A 158 1.19 -0.79 -27.73
C SER A 158 0.27 0.32 -27.20
N ILE A 159 0.33 1.53 -27.78
CA ILE A 159 -0.54 2.65 -27.41
C ILE A 159 -2.00 2.35 -27.78
N ASN A 160 -2.26 1.80 -28.95
CA ASN A 160 -3.60 1.37 -29.36
C ASN A 160 -4.15 0.25 -28.46
N GLN A 161 -3.32 -0.70 -28.04
CA GLN A 161 -3.68 -1.73 -27.07
C GLN A 161 -4.02 -1.11 -25.70
N LEU A 162 -3.19 -0.20 -25.19
CA LEU A 162 -3.50 0.53 -23.96
C LEU A 162 -4.86 1.26 -24.05
N GLY A 163 -5.16 1.94 -25.14
CA GLY A 163 -6.45 2.60 -25.36
C GLY A 163 -7.63 1.61 -25.39
N ARG A 164 -7.45 0.44 -26.02
CA ARG A 164 -8.48 -0.60 -26.09
C ARG A 164 -8.70 -1.33 -24.77
N ASP A 165 -7.67 -1.48 -23.93
CA ASP A 165 -7.75 -2.24 -22.69
C ASP A 165 -8.15 -1.34 -21.51
N VAL A 166 -7.74 -0.07 -21.53
CA VAL A 166 -8.06 0.91 -20.47
C VAL A 166 -9.53 1.30 -20.48
N LEU A 167 -10.11 1.52 -21.66
CA LEU A 167 -11.53 1.95 -21.77
C LEU A 167 -12.52 0.91 -21.23
N PRO A 168 -12.46 -0.37 -21.61
CA PRO A 168 -13.30 -1.43 -21.03
C PRO A 168 -13.01 -1.63 -19.54
N SER A 169 -11.76 -1.44 -19.11
CA SER A 169 -11.39 -1.54 -17.69
C SER A 169 -12.04 -0.44 -16.85
N ILE A 170 -12.08 0.79 -17.36
CA ILE A 170 -12.79 1.91 -16.72
C ILE A 170 -14.30 1.65 -16.69
N LEU A 171 -14.88 1.13 -17.76
CA LEU A 171 -16.31 0.77 -17.82
C LEU A 171 -16.64 -0.38 -16.88
N SER A 172 -15.81 -1.42 -16.82
CA SER A 172 -15.98 -2.53 -15.88
C SER A 172 -15.79 -2.12 -14.42
N MET A 173 -14.92 -1.14 -14.16
CA MET A 173 -14.82 -0.48 -12.85
C MET A 173 -16.14 0.17 -12.45
N SER A 174 -16.87 0.76 -13.37
CA SER A 174 -18.18 1.38 -13.11
C SER A 174 -19.23 0.36 -12.67
N ILE A 175 -19.21 -0.84 -13.20
CA ILE A 175 -20.12 -1.94 -12.80
C ILE A 175 -19.79 -2.47 -11.41
N ASN A 176 -18.50 -2.47 -11.05
CA ASN A 176 -18.03 -2.88 -9.73
C ASN A 176 -18.17 -1.80 -8.64
N LEU A 177 -18.54 -0.55 -9.01
CA LEU A 177 -18.68 0.56 -8.06
C LEU A 177 -19.65 0.25 -6.92
N LEU A 178 -20.79 -0.40 -7.20
CA LEU A 178 -21.75 -0.78 -6.16
C LEU A 178 -21.12 -1.74 -5.12
N THR A 179 -20.35 -2.71 -5.58
CA THR A 179 -19.64 -3.65 -4.68
C THR A 179 -18.56 -2.94 -3.88
N ILE A 180 -17.82 -2.04 -4.51
CA ILE A 180 -16.77 -1.23 -3.86
C ILE A 180 -17.42 -0.29 -2.82
N LEU A 181 -18.51 0.40 -3.18
CA LEU A 181 -19.26 1.26 -2.27
C LEU A 181 -19.83 0.47 -1.08
N PHE A 182 -20.42 -0.69 -1.33
CA PHE A 182 -20.92 -1.55 -0.25
C PHE A 182 -19.79 -1.95 0.70
N ARG A 183 -18.66 -2.44 0.19
CA ARG A 183 -17.49 -2.79 1.00
C ARG A 183 -16.94 -1.58 1.77
N PHE A 184 -16.95 -0.41 1.16
CA PHE A 184 -16.50 0.83 1.80
C PHE A 184 -17.45 1.26 2.93
N VAL A 185 -18.76 1.21 2.72
CA VAL A 185 -19.77 1.50 3.76
C VAL A 185 -19.65 0.54 4.93
N VAL A 186 -19.52 -0.77 4.66
CA VAL A 186 -19.28 -1.77 5.71
C VAL A 186 -17.95 -1.50 6.41
N GLY A 187 -16.90 -1.13 5.68
CA GLY A 187 -15.62 -0.72 6.24
C GLY A 187 -15.74 0.50 7.18
N ILE A 188 -16.52 1.52 6.81
CA ILE A 188 -16.80 2.68 7.68
C ILE A 188 -17.49 2.24 8.97
N ILE A 189 -18.52 1.40 8.88
CA ILE A 189 -19.23 0.89 10.06
C ILE A 189 -18.24 0.16 10.97
N ILE A 190 -17.42 -0.72 10.43
CA ILE A 190 -16.40 -1.45 11.19
C ILE A 190 -15.40 -0.47 11.82
N ALA A 191 -14.91 0.55 11.08
CA ALA A 191 -13.99 1.55 11.60
C ALA A 191 -14.58 2.31 12.81
N VAL A 192 -15.83 2.73 12.70
CA VAL A 192 -16.54 3.40 13.81
C VAL A 192 -16.65 2.50 15.03
N TYR A 193 -17.08 1.24 14.87
CA TYR A 193 -17.15 0.28 15.97
C TYR A 193 -15.77 0.02 16.59
N MET A 194 -14.74 -0.16 15.77
CA MET A 194 -13.37 -0.35 16.27
C MET A 194 -12.88 0.84 17.10
N LEU A 195 -13.18 2.07 16.69
CA LEU A 195 -12.78 3.27 17.40
C LEU A 195 -13.61 3.46 18.68
N LEU A 196 -14.92 3.23 18.64
CA LEU A 196 -15.80 3.36 19.81
C LEU A 196 -15.48 2.33 20.88
N GLU A 197 -15.25 1.08 20.49
CA GLU A 197 -15.06 -0.04 21.41
C GLU A 197 -13.59 -0.47 21.54
N LYS A 198 -12.63 0.35 21.08
CA LYS A 198 -11.19 0.05 21.12
C LYS A 198 -10.72 -0.53 22.45
N GLU A 199 -11.09 0.08 23.55
CA GLU A 199 -10.65 -0.36 24.88
C GLU A 199 -11.27 -1.69 25.29
N ARG A 200 -12.55 -1.88 24.94
CA ARG A 200 -13.26 -3.16 25.21
C ARG A 200 -12.61 -4.29 24.44
N PHE A 201 -12.31 -4.06 23.15
CA PHE A 201 -11.65 -5.04 22.30
C PHE A 201 -10.25 -5.38 22.81
N ILE A 202 -9.43 -4.36 23.13
CA ILE A 202 -8.09 -4.57 23.70
C ILE A 202 -8.19 -5.38 25.01
N ASN A 203 -9.13 -5.05 25.89
CA ASN A 203 -9.33 -5.77 27.15
C ASN A 203 -9.77 -7.23 26.93
N GLN A 204 -10.62 -7.49 25.93
CA GLN A 204 -11.04 -8.85 25.59
C GLN A 204 -9.86 -9.68 25.08
N VAL A 205 -9.07 -9.12 24.13
CA VAL A 205 -7.88 -9.77 23.60
C VAL A 205 -6.84 -10.00 24.71
N SER A 206 -6.64 -9.00 25.57
CA SER A 206 -5.72 -9.13 26.72
C SER A 206 -6.13 -10.24 27.68
N LYS A 207 -7.43 -10.33 28.02
CA LYS A 207 -7.95 -11.41 28.87
C LYS A 207 -7.79 -12.78 28.23
N LEU A 208 -8.06 -12.87 26.90
CA LEU A 208 -7.86 -14.11 26.13
C LEU A 208 -6.39 -14.54 26.16
N THR A 209 -5.48 -13.57 25.91
CA THR A 209 -4.03 -13.82 25.96
C THR A 209 -3.59 -14.34 27.34
N LEU A 210 -4.05 -13.68 28.43
CA LEU A 210 -3.74 -14.10 29.80
C LEU A 210 -4.36 -15.45 30.18
N ALA A 211 -5.46 -15.85 29.54
CA ALA A 211 -6.10 -17.14 29.78
C ALA A 211 -5.42 -18.31 29.04
N LEU A 212 -4.86 -18.03 27.83
CA LEU A 212 -4.28 -19.06 26.98
C LEU A 212 -2.76 -19.25 27.17
N PHE A 213 -2.06 -18.21 27.61
CA PHE A 213 -0.60 -18.19 27.71
C PHE A 213 -0.12 -18.00 29.14
N SER A 214 1.13 -18.42 29.42
CA SER A 214 1.77 -18.14 30.70
C SER A 214 1.89 -16.62 30.92
N LYS A 215 2.05 -16.19 32.17
CA LYS A 215 2.20 -14.77 32.51
C LYS A 215 3.42 -14.12 31.82
N GLU A 216 4.47 -14.87 31.65
CA GLU A 216 5.70 -14.46 30.96
C GLU A 216 5.46 -14.28 29.45
N ASP A 217 4.87 -15.28 28.81
CA ASP A 217 4.54 -15.22 27.37
C ASP A 217 3.53 -14.12 27.07
N ALA A 218 2.51 -13.96 27.92
CA ALA A 218 1.51 -12.88 27.78
C ALA A 218 2.17 -11.49 27.84
N THR A 219 3.14 -11.29 28.73
CA THR A 219 3.91 -10.04 28.83
C THR A 219 4.72 -9.79 27.55
N LEU A 220 5.35 -10.84 27.01
CA LEU A 220 6.07 -10.75 25.72
C LEU A 220 5.12 -10.39 24.56
N ILE A 221 3.94 -11.04 24.48
CA ILE A 221 2.93 -10.76 23.45
C ILE A 221 2.47 -9.30 23.54
N PHE A 222 2.21 -8.78 24.73
CA PHE A 222 1.81 -7.38 24.91
C PHE A 222 2.93 -6.40 24.50
N ARG A 223 4.18 -6.72 24.83
CA ARG A 223 5.34 -5.93 24.41
C ARG A 223 5.46 -5.88 22.88
N ILE A 224 5.36 -7.05 22.22
CA ILE A 224 5.40 -7.15 20.75
C ILE A 224 4.23 -6.38 20.13
N SER A 225 3.02 -6.52 20.68
CA SER A 225 1.83 -5.79 20.19
C SER A 225 2.00 -4.28 20.28
N ASN A 226 2.54 -3.77 21.38
CA ASN A 226 2.82 -2.35 21.58
C ASN A 226 3.91 -1.85 20.62
N LEU A 227 4.97 -2.64 20.43
CA LEU A 227 6.03 -2.36 19.45
C LEU A 227 5.46 -2.30 18.03
N ALA A 228 4.64 -3.28 17.66
CA ALA A 228 3.97 -3.31 16.36
C ALA A 228 3.11 -2.07 16.16
N ASN A 229 2.25 -1.76 17.14
CA ASN A 229 1.41 -0.56 17.08
C ASN A 229 2.23 0.72 16.90
N ASP A 230 3.34 0.89 17.59
CA ASP A 230 4.24 2.05 17.45
C ASP A 230 4.86 2.12 16.04
N LYS A 231 5.44 1.01 15.57
CA LYS A 231 6.09 0.96 14.25
C LYS A 231 5.10 1.19 13.10
N PHE A 232 3.93 0.54 13.18
CA PHE A 232 2.87 0.74 12.17
C PHE A 232 2.34 2.17 12.16
N ASN A 233 2.05 2.74 13.34
CA ASN A 233 1.58 4.12 13.44
C ASN A 233 2.58 5.10 12.82
N LYS A 234 3.83 5.03 13.22
CA LYS A 234 4.88 5.93 12.72
C LYS A 234 5.08 5.80 11.22
N PHE A 235 5.08 4.56 10.72
CA PHE A 235 5.27 4.30 9.30
C PHE A 235 4.10 4.80 8.44
N ILE A 236 2.88 4.33 8.72
CA ILE A 236 1.71 4.66 7.90
C ILE A 236 1.46 6.17 7.92
N TYR A 237 1.59 6.79 9.11
CA TYR A 237 1.42 8.21 9.28
C TYR A 237 2.46 9.01 8.51
N GLY A 238 3.71 8.70 8.77
CA GLY A 238 4.81 9.38 8.12
C GLY A 238 4.73 9.22 6.60
N LYS A 239 4.49 8.00 6.12
CA LYS A 239 4.46 7.75 4.66
C LYS A 239 3.23 8.37 3.98
N THR A 240 2.09 8.45 4.67
CA THR A 240 0.91 9.15 4.14
C THR A 240 1.16 10.65 3.98
N ILE A 241 1.75 11.30 4.99
CA ILE A 241 2.09 12.73 4.93
C ILE A 241 3.16 12.98 3.86
N ASP A 242 4.20 12.17 3.83
CA ASP A 242 5.27 12.21 2.85
C ASP A 242 4.72 12.14 1.41
N SER A 243 3.90 11.13 1.13
CA SER A 243 3.27 10.93 -0.17
C SER A 243 2.34 12.07 -0.59
N LEU A 244 1.62 12.64 0.37
CA LEU A 244 0.76 13.81 0.12
C LEU A 244 1.62 15.03 -0.25
N ILE A 245 2.70 15.28 0.46
CA ILE A 245 3.61 16.40 0.18
C ILE A 245 4.26 16.22 -1.21
N VAL A 246 4.76 15.03 -1.52
CA VAL A 246 5.35 14.71 -2.83
C VAL A 246 4.33 14.90 -3.96
N GLY A 247 3.09 14.42 -3.78
CA GLY A 247 2.02 14.62 -4.75
C GLY A 247 1.66 16.10 -4.95
N VAL A 248 1.56 16.87 -3.86
CA VAL A 248 1.27 18.32 -3.93
C VAL A 248 2.41 19.09 -4.57
N ILE A 249 3.65 18.80 -4.24
CA ILE A 249 4.83 19.42 -4.89
C ILE A 249 4.83 19.12 -6.39
N SER A 250 4.58 17.85 -6.76
CA SER A 250 4.48 17.44 -8.16
C SER A 250 3.40 18.24 -8.90
N PHE A 251 2.22 18.36 -8.29
CA PHE A 251 1.12 19.12 -8.88
C PHE A 251 1.46 20.60 -9.06
N ILE A 252 2.03 21.23 -8.05
CA ILE A 252 2.39 22.66 -8.08
C ILE A 252 3.44 22.90 -9.17
N VAL A 253 4.52 22.12 -9.20
CA VAL A 253 5.62 22.30 -10.16
C VAL A 253 5.14 22.04 -11.59
N MET A 254 4.44 20.93 -11.83
CA MET A 254 3.94 20.60 -13.16
C MET A 254 2.89 21.61 -13.65
N SER A 255 2.04 22.12 -12.77
CA SER A 255 1.05 23.17 -13.11
C SER A 255 1.73 24.49 -13.40
N PHE A 256 2.76 24.87 -12.62
CA PHE A 256 3.54 26.09 -12.84
C PHE A 256 4.29 26.06 -14.18
N LEU A 257 4.85 24.91 -14.54
CA LEU A 257 5.51 24.67 -15.82
C LEU A 257 4.54 24.43 -16.98
N GLN A 258 3.22 24.49 -16.70
CA GLN A 258 2.14 24.25 -17.67
C GLN A 258 2.26 22.90 -18.39
N TRP A 259 2.77 21.90 -17.71
CA TRP A 259 2.86 20.55 -18.27
C TRP A 259 1.47 19.91 -18.37
N PRO A 260 1.17 19.24 -19.47
CA PRO A 260 -0.12 18.58 -19.63
C PRO A 260 -0.33 17.48 -18.60
N TYR A 261 -1.59 17.22 -18.27
CA TYR A 261 -1.99 16.16 -17.34
C TYR A 261 -1.38 16.26 -15.93
N ALA A 262 -1.02 17.47 -15.50
CA ALA A 262 -0.33 17.72 -14.22
C ALA A 262 -1.06 17.07 -13.02
N LEU A 263 -2.39 17.18 -12.93
CA LEU A 263 -3.13 16.57 -11.83
C LEU A 263 -3.11 15.04 -11.90
N LEU A 264 -3.34 14.45 -13.08
CA LEU A 264 -3.33 13.01 -13.27
C LEU A 264 -1.99 12.42 -12.84
N ILE A 265 -0.90 12.98 -13.37
CA ILE A 265 0.46 12.48 -13.10
C ILE A 265 0.84 12.69 -11.64
N SER A 266 0.53 13.84 -11.04
CA SER A 266 0.84 14.12 -9.64
C SER A 266 0.06 13.23 -8.66
N VAL A 267 -1.18 12.89 -8.97
CA VAL A 267 -1.97 11.91 -8.19
C VAL A 267 -1.35 10.52 -8.29
N ILE A 268 -0.96 10.10 -9.48
CA ILE A 268 -0.25 8.82 -9.67
C ILE A 268 1.04 8.79 -8.84
N ILE A 269 1.88 9.84 -8.94
CA ILE A 269 3.11 9.96 -8.16
C ILE A 269 2.82 9.92 -6.66
N GLY A 270 1.85 10.69 -6.17
CA GLY A 270 1.49 10.72 -4.76
C GLY A 270 1.02 9.37 -4.24
N ILE A 271 0.14 8.68 -4.96
CA ILE A 271 -0.35 7.35 -4.57
C ILE A 271 0.78 6.31 -4.58
N THR A 272 1.55 6.28 -5.65
CA THR A 272 2.65 5.30 -5.77
C THR A 272 3.76 5.56 -4.77
N ASN A 273 4.02 6.83 -4.39
CA ASN A 273 5.00 7.20 -3.38
C ASN A 273 4.70 6.61 -1.99
N MET A 274 3.51 6.09 -1.74
CA MET A 274 3.24 5.32 -0.53
C MET A 274 4.11 4.06 -0.43
N ILE A 275 4.57 3.51 -1.55
CA ILE A 275 5.52 2.39 -1.58
C ILE A 275 6.93 2.96 -1.43
N PRO A 276 7.65 2.69 -0.31
CA PRO A 276 8.99 3.25 -0.12
C PRO A 276 9.95 2.80 -1.21
N VAL A 277 10.88 3.66 -1.60
CA VAL A 277 11.94 3.43 -2.60
C VAL A 277 11.41 3.23 -4.02
N PHE A 278 10.49 2.31 -4.26
CA PHE A 278 10.00 1.96 -5.61
C PHE A 278 8.82 2.82 -6.07
N GLY A 279 8.08 3.40 -5.14
CA GLY A 279 6.86 4.16 -5.47
C GLY A 279 7.07 5.26 -6.50
N PRO A 280 8.07 6.12 -6.33
CA PRO A 280 8.35 7.19 -7.28
C PRO A 280 8.69 6.70 -8.69
N PHE A 281 9.44 5.60 -8.80
CA PHE A 281 9.77 4.99 -10.09
C PHE A 281 8.52 4.39 -10.75
N ILE A 282 7.68 3.70 -9.97
CA ILE A 282 6.41 3.14 -10.45
C ILE A 282 5.49 4.26 -10.96
N GLY A 283 5.45 5.41 -10.27
CA GLY A 283 4.65 6.56 -10.70
C GLY A 283 5.26 7.34 -11.87
N ALA A 284 6.59 7.38 -11.95
CA ALA A 284 7.28 8.09 -13.02
C ALA A 284 7.10 7.42 -14.40
N VAL A 285 7.03 6.08 -14.45
CA VAL A 285 6.89 5.37 -15.73
C VAL A 285 5.61 5.78 -16.48
N PRO A 286 4.40 5.68 -15.92
CA PRO A 286 3.19 6.12 -16.62
C PRO A 286 3.21 7.63 -16.88
N GLY A 287 3.72 8.44 -15.96
CA GLY A 287 3.87 9.89 -16.15
C GLY A 287 4.76 10.23 -17.33
N PHE A 288 5.91 9.55 -17.44
CA PHE A 288 6.83 9.70 -18.58
C PHE A 288 6.15 9.29 -19.89
N LEU A 289 5.48 8.14 -19.93
CA LEU A 289 4.82 7.66 -21.15
C LEU A 289 3.73 8.62 -21.63
N ILE A 290 2.90 9.12 -20.71
CA ILE A 290 1.87 10.12 -21.02
C ILE A 290 2.50 11.38 -21.61
N LEU A 291 3.53 11.92 -20.97
CA LEU A 291 4.20 13.13 -21.43
C LEU A 291 5.00 12.90 -22.72
N PHE A 292 5.59 11.72 -22.91
CA PHE A 292 6.36 11.39 -24.12
C PHE A 292 5.48 11.37 -25.36
N ILE A 293 4.25 10.86 -25.25
CA ILE A 293 3.27 10.87 -26.33
C ILE A 293 2.94 12.32 -26.76
N VAL A 294 2.81 13.22 -25.78
CA VAL A 294 2.42 14.63 -26.04
C VAL A 294 3.59 15.47 -26.52
N SER A 295 4.73 15.35 -25.85
CA SER A 295 5.95 16.11 -26.11
C SER A 295 7.16 15.37 -25.53
N PRO A 296 7.99 14.76 -26.37
CA PRO A 296 9.22 14.09 -25.93
C PRO A 296 10.15 15.01 -25.11
N THR A 297 10.21 16.29 -25.48
CA THR A 297 11.02 17.28 -24.74
C THR A 297 10.50 17.47 -23.31
N THR A 298 9.18 17.57 -23.13
CA THR A 298 8.56 17.68 -21.81
C THR A 298 8.80 16.42 -20.98
N ALA A 299 8.76 15.25 -21.60
CA ALA A 299 9.07 13.98 -20.93
C ALA A 299 10.49 13.92 -20.40
N LEU A 300 11.48 14.44 -21.15
CA LEU A 300 12.86 14.52 -20.67
C LEU A 300 13.01 15.46 -19.47
N TRP A 301 12.37 16.63 -19.51
CA TRP A 301 12.34 17.54 -18.37
C TRP A 301 11.63 16.93 -17.16
N PHE A 302 10.60 16.12 -17.38
CA PHE A 302 9.91 15.40 -16.32
C PHE A 302 10.82 14.38 -15.63
N ILE A 303 11.66 13.63 -16.38
CA ILE A 303 12.65 12.72 -15.76
C ILE A 303 13.58 13.52 -14.84
N LEU A 304 14.13 14.64 -15.33
CA LEU A 304 14.99 15.48 -14.50
C LEU A 304 14.26 15.97 -13.25
N PHE A 305 13.02 16.42 -13.40
CA PHE A 305 12.18 16.85 -12.29
C PHE A 305 11.98 15.71 -11.27
N ILE A 306 11.63 14.50 -11.72
CA ILE A 306 11.44 13.34 -10.83
C ILE A 306 12.74 13.03 -10.08
N VAL A 307 13.89 13.04 -10.74
CA VAL A 307 15.18 12.80 -10.07
C VAL A 307 15.43 13.85 -8.97
N ILE A 308 15.22 15.13 -9.27
CA ILE A 308 15.36 16.21 -8.28
C ILE A 308 14.36 16.03 -7.14
N LEU A 309 13.10 15.78 -7.44
CA LEU A 309 12.06 15.54 -6.45
C LEU A 309 12.43 14.39 -5.51
N GLN A 310 12.95 13.29 -6.06
CA GLN A 310 13.40 12.14 -5.29
C GLN A 310 14.61 12.45 -4.40
N GLN A 311 15.53 13.29 -4.86
CA GLN A 311 16.64 13.74 -4.01
C GLN A 311 16.14 14.62 -2.84
N ILE A 312 15.13 15.45 -3.09
CA ILE A 312 14.50 16.27 -2.03
C ILE A 312 13.72 15.36 -1.07
N ASP A 313 12.95 14.40 -1.60
CA ASP A 313 12.20 13.44 -0.80
C ASP A 313 13.13 12.59 0.08
N GLY A 314 14.12 11.95 -0.51
CA GLY A 314 15.03 11.03 0.18
C GLY A 314 15.94 11.71 1.21
N ASN A 315 16.36 12.96 0.97
CA ASN A 315 17.33 13.65 1.82
C ASN A 315 16.72 14.70 2.76
N ILE A 316 15.53 15.21 2.46
CA ILE A 316 14.93 16.31 3.25
C ILE A 316 13.56 15.90 3.80
N ILE A 317 12.60 15.51 2.93
CA ILE A 317 11.22 15.27 3.33
C ILE A 317 11.12 14.00 4.17
N GLY A 318 11.60 12.89 3.62
CA GLY A 318 11.57 11.58 4.28
C GLY A 318 12.22 11.59 5.67
N PRO A 319 13.49 12.04 5.83
CA PRO A 319 14.13 12.13 7.13
C PRO A 319 13.38 13.04 8.13
N LYS A 320 12.79 14.14 7.67
CA LYS A 320 12.02 15.04 8.54
C LYS A 320 10.70 14.44 9.01
N ILE A 321 10.04 13.64 8.17
CA ILE A 321 8.72 13.08 8.46
C ILE A 321 8.83 11.73 9.15
N LEU A 322 9.60 10.81 8.57
CA LEU A 322 9.77 9.45 9.07
C LEU A 322 10.85 9.35 10.13
N GLY A 323 11.92 10.18 10.03
CA GLY A 323 13.08 10.12 10.91
C GLY A 323 13.64 8.70 11.03
N ASP A 324 14.28 8.39 12.16
CA ASP A 324 14.73 7.04 12.51
C ASP A 324 13.60 6.14 13.07
N SER A 325 12.35 6.49 12.76
CA SER A 325 11.16 5.88 13.40
C SER A 325 11.10 4.38 13.26
N LEU A 326 11.59 3.84 12.14
CA LEU A 326 11.59 2.39 11.91
C LEU A 326 12.82 1.70 12.52
N GLY A 327 13.96 2.38 12.56
CA GLY A 327 15.23 1.81 13.02
C GLY A 327 15.75 0.68 12.13
N LEU A 328 15.36 0.69 10.84
CA LEU A 328 15.77 -0.30 9.85
C LEU A 328 16.86 0.27 8.93
N PRO A 329 17.97 -0.42 8.72
CA PRO A 329 18.87 -0.14 7.61
C PRO A 329 18.17 -0.28 6.25
N THR A 330 18.57 0.53 5.27
CA THR A 330 17.97 0.58 3.93
C THR A 330 17.90 -0.78 3.25
N LEU A 331 18.92 -1.62 3.40
CA LEU A 331 18.93 -2.98 2.86
C LEU A 331 17.71 -3.80 3.32
N TRP A 332 17.39 -3.72 4.61
CA TRP A 332 16.25 -4.45 5.17
C TRP A 332 14.90 -3.87 4.77
N ILE A 333 14.85 -2.56 4.48
CA ILE A 333 13.65 -1.94 3.89
C ILE A 333 13.43 -2.51 2.48
N MET A 334 14.47 -2.58 1.65
CA MET A 334 14.38 -3.17 0.30
C MET A 334 13.97 -4.64 0.36
N PHE A 335 14.59 -5.42 1.26
CA PHE A 335 14.21 -6.81 1.47
C PHE A 335 12.73 -6.96 1.85
N ALA A 336 12.25 -6.15 2.81
CA ALA A 336 10.86 -6.17 3.26
C ALA A 336 9.87 -5.86 2.13
N ILE A 337 10.20 -4.92 1.24
CA ILE A 337 9.37 -4.56 0.10
C ILE A 337 9.34 -5.69 -0.94
N ILE A 338 10.50 -6.26 -1.28
CA ILE A 338 10.58 -7.34 -2.27
C ILE A 338 9.88 -8.60 -1.77
N ALA A 339 10.18 -9.02 -0.53
CA ALA A 339 9.57 -10.19 0.08
C ALA A 339 8.05 -10.00 0.29
N GLY A 340 7.65 -8.85 0.83
CA GLY A 340 6.25 -8.49 1.00
C GLY A 340 5.51 -8.42 -0.33
N GLY A 341 6.13 -7.82 -1.35
CA GLY A 341 5.59 -7.72 -2.70
C GLY A 341 5.38 -9.07 -3.37
N GLY A 342 6.33 -9.97 -3.24
CA GLY A 342 6.24 -11.33 -3.76
C GLY A 342 5.15 -12.17 -3.09
N LEU A 343 4.87 -11.95 -1.81
CA LEU A 343 3.87 -12.71 -1.05
C LEU A 343 2.45 -12.13 -1.17
N PHE A 344 2.31 -10.80 -1.11
CA PHE A 344 1.01 -10.12 -0.97
C PHE A 344 0.80 -8.98 -1.97
N GLY A 345 1.61 -8.88 -3.01
CA GLY A 345 1.52 -7.83 -4.02
C GLY A 345 1.75 -6.41 -3.44
N ILE A 346 1.05 -5.42 -3.98
CA ILE A 346 1.20 -4.00 -3.61
C ILE A 346 0.96 -3.76 -2.11
N ILE A 347 -0.03 -4.43 -1.53
CA ILE A 347 -0.32 -4.34 -0.09
C ILE A 347 0.86 -4.88 0.72
N GLY A 348 1.47 -5.97 0.27
CA GLY A 348 2.67 -6.54 0.89
C GLY A 348 3.89 -5.65 0.76
N MET A 349 4.09 -4.95 -0.36
CA MET A 349 5.16 -3.95 -0.49
C MET A 349 5.04 -2.84 0.56
N PHE A 350 3.82 -2.38 0.80
CA PHE A 350 3.56 -1.31 1.77
C PHE A 350 3.65 -1.80 3.21
N LEU A 351 2.91 -2.84 3.58
CA LEU A 351 2.86 -3.35 4.96
C LEU A 351 4.08 -4.17 5.36
N GLY A 352 4.83 -4.69 4.40
CA GLY A 352 6.05 -5.48 4.66
C GLY A 352 7.09 -4.70 5.46
N VAL A 353 7.23 -3.40 5.21
CA VAL A 353 8.22 -2.56 5.90
C VAL A 353 7.98 -2.47 7.41
N PRO A 354 6.79 -2.08 7.91
CA PRO A 354 6.53 -2.05 9.35
C PRO A 354 6.51 -3.46 9.98
N ILE A 355 6.06 -4.49 9.26
CA ILE A 355 6.11 -5.87 9.74
C ILE A 355 7.57 -6.27 9.97
N PHE A 356 8.42 -6.03 8.99
CA PHE A 356 9.84 -6.37 9.08
C PHE A 356 10.55 -5.53 10.16
N ALA A 357 10.14 -4.28 10.38
CA ALA A 357 10.67 -3.45 11.45
C ALA A 357 10.43 -4.07 12.83
N VAL A 358 9.25 -4.65 13.04
CA VAL A 358 8.93 -5.36 14.28
C VAL A 358 9.80 -6.61 14.42
N ILE A 359 9.90 -7.43 13.38
CA ILE A 359 10.72 -8.66 13.37
C ILE A 359 12.18 -8.30 13.64
N TYR A 360 12.72 -7.29 12.98
CA TYR A 360 14.11 -6.86 13.14
C TYR A 360 14.42 -6.44 14.59
N VAL A 361 13.53 -5.65 15.23
CA VAL A 361 13.73 -5.24 16.62
C VAL A 361 13.72 -6.45 17.55
N ILE A 362 12.77 -7.38 17.37
CA ILE A 362 12.70 -8.60 18.19
C ILE A 362 13.97 -9.44 18.04
N VAL A 363 14.41 -9.65 16.79
CA VAL A 363 15.63 -10.43 16.52
C VAL A 363 16.85 -9.74 17.14
N LYS A 364 16.99 -8.43 16.91
CA LYS A 364 18.11 -7.63 17.47
C LYS A 364 18.16 -7.73 19.00
N GLU A 365 17.04 -7.54 19.67
CA GLU A 365 16.97 -7.62 21.15
C GLU A 365 17.30 -9.04 21.64
N THR A 366 16.78 -10.06 20.96
CA THR A 366 17.07 -11.46 21.31
C THR A 366 18.56 -11.79 21.14
N VAL A 367 19.18 -11.31 20.05
CA VAL A 367 20.62 -11.49 19.80
C VAL A 367 21.44 -10.80 20.89
N LEU A 368 21.15 -9.54 21.17
CA LEU A 368 21.87 -8.77 22.21
C LEU A 368 21.73 -9.41 23.59
N PHE A 369 20.54 -9.89 23.93
CA PHE A 369 20.32 -10.62 25.20
C PHE A 369 21.18 -11.88 25.29
N LYS A 370 21.21 -12.70 24.21
CA LYS A 370 22.02 -13.92 24.17
C LYS A 370 23.52 -13.65 24.17
N LEU A 371 23.99 -12.56 23.54
CA LEU A 371 25.40 -12.17 23.56
C LEU A 371 25.85 -11.75 24.95
N LYS A 372 25.01 -10.95 25.63
CA LYS A 372 25.25 -10.55 27.01
C LYS A 372 25.31 -11.74 27.96
N ASP A 373 24.41 -12.70 27.78
CA ASP A 373 24.40 -13.95 28.57
C ASP A 373 25.67 -14.80 28.37
N LYS A 374 26.28 -14.72 27.16
CA LYS A 374 27.54 -15.37 26.83
C LYS A 374 28.78 -14.56 27.22
N GLY A 375 28.64 -13.37 27.79
CA GLY A 375 29.73 -12.48 28.14
C GLY A 375 30.54 -11.93 26.97
N ILE A 376 29.94 -11.85 25.77
CA ILE A 376 30.59 -11.37 24.54
C ILE A 376 30.40 -9.84 24.39
N GLU A 377 29.44 -9.24 25.10
CA GLU A 377 29.24 -7.80 25.28
C GLU A 377 28.60 -7.49 26.63
#